data_ceecdaf1e1527c74b4f7694e30aa15ad
#
_entry.id   ceecdaf1e1527c74b4f7694e30aa15ad
#
_cell.length_a   1.000
_cell.length_b   1.000
_cell.length_c   1.000
_cell.angle_alpha   90.00
_cell.angle_beta   90.00
_cell.angle_gamma   90.00
#
_symmetry.space_group_name_H-M   'P 1'
#
loop_
_entity.id
_entity.type
_entity.pdbx_description
1 polymer ?
#
loop_
_entity_poly.entity_id
_entity_poly.type
_entity_poly.pdbx_seq_one_letter_code
_entity_poly.pdbx_strand_id
1 'polypeptide(L)'
;MIRLLALMAALSLTPAAISGPDDFTYGPVFSEYGRVADVPDAEVLPEGTVMRVAFDVTDAADPGEINRRFDSAARFINMHARAGLEPMDVEVAIVIHGSAVGDVTNADWYGERHDGAENANAELVRQLIDLGGVRFIVCGQSATFQDVSGEDLLPGVEMALSAMTAHALLQQDGYTLNPF
;
A
#
# COMPACT_ATOMS: atom_id res chain seq x y z
N MET A 1 47.74 -23.43 49.03
CA MET A 1 47.54 -23.81 47.61
C MET A 1 46.12 -23.46 47.22
N ILE A 2 45.90 -22.30 46.60
CA ILE A 2 44.59 -21.81 46.18
C ILE A 2 44.43 -22.10 44.68
N ARG A 3 43.45 -22.95 44.34
CA ARG A 3 43.11 -23.25 42.93
C ARG A 3 42.13 -22.20 42.42
N LEU A 4 42.58 -21.33 41.52
CA LEU A 4 41.69 -20.46 40.73
C LEU A 4 40.96 -21.31 39.70
N LEU A 5 39.61 -21.40 39.79
CA LEU A 5 38.77 -21.89 38.74
C LEU A 5 38.48 -20.71 37.76
N ALA A 6 39.02 -20.80 36.56
CA ALA A 6 38.65 -19.88 35.50
C ALA A 6 37.30 -20.33 34.88
N LEU A 7 36.25 -19.52 35.06
CA LEU A 7 34.94 -19.70 34.43
C LEU A 7 35.01 -19.15 33.00
N MET A 8 35.11 -20.02 32.01
CA MET A 8 34.96 -19.65 30.60
C MET A 8 33.46 -19.46 30.27
N ALA A 9 33.05 -18.22 30.10
CA ALA A 9 31.74 -17.92 29.52
C ALA A 9 31.80 -18.19 28.00
N ALA A 10 31.11 -19.22 27.55
CA ALA A 10 30.89 -19.47 26.12
C ALA A 10 29.88 -18.49 25.59
N LEU A 11 30.33 -17.55 24.76
CA LEU A 11 29.47 -16.66 23.99
C LEU A 11 28.84 -17.50 22.87
N SER A 12 27.60 -17.92 23.04
CA SER A 12 26.81 -18.55 21.93
C SER A 12 26.41 -17.49 20.93
N LEU A 13 27.09 -17.42 19.81
CA LEU A 13 26.62 -16.72 18.62
C LEU A 13 25.40 -17.51 18.08
N THR A 14 24.20 -17.02 18.34
CA THR A 14 23.02 -17.46 17.60
C THR A 14 23.16 -16.97 16.17
N PRO A 15 23.10 -17.86 15.15
CA PRO A 15 23.09 -17.40 13.76
C PRO A 15 21.84 -16.56 13.56
N ALA A 16 21.97 -15.40 12.90
CA ALA A 16 20.83 -14.63 12.43
C ALA A 16 19.99 -15.53 11.52
N ALA A 17 18.73 -15.71 11.85
CA ALA A 17 17.81 -16.45 11.02
C ALA A 17 17.69 -15.72 9.68
N ILE A 18 17.95 -16.40 8.58
CA ILE A 18 17.73 -15.89 7.23
C ILE A 18 16.21 -15.92 7.04
N SER A 19 15.59 -14.74 6.94
CA SER A 19 14.16 -14.60 6.65
C SER A 19 13.83 -15.20 5.28
N GLY A 20 12.76 -15.99 5.24
CA GLY A 20 12.24 -16.63 4.03
C GLY A 20 10.80 -16.19 3.72
N PRO A 21 10.15 -16.74 2.68
CA PRO A 21 8.77 -16.43 2.33
C PRO A 21 7.77 -16.64 3.49
N ASP A 22 8.07 -17.57 4.39
CA ASP A 22 7.21 -17.90 5.53
C ASP A 22 7.27 -16.85 6.66
N ASP A 23 8.25 -15.96 6.63
CA ASP A 23 8.40 -14.88 7.63
C ASP A 23 7.55 -13.65 7.29
N PHE A 24 6.91 -13.62 6.11
CA PHE A 24 6.00 -12.55 5.74
C PHE A 24 4.68 -12.67 6.49
N THR A 25 4.35 -11.66 7.27
CA THR A 25 3.14 -11.57 8.08
C THR A 25 2.37 -10.28 7.80
N TYR A 26 1.11 -10.23 8.23
CA TYR A 26 0.28 -9.02 8.13
C TYR A 26 0.47 -8.09 9.32
N GLY A 27 -0.09 -6.89 9.21
CA GLY A 27 -0.09 -5.87 10.25
C GLY A 27 1.21 -5.04 10.30
N PRO A 28 1.23 -4.00 11.17
CA PRO A 28 0.27 -3.76 12.25
C PRO A 28 -1.02 -3.00 11.86
N VAL A 29 -1.09 -2.34 10.70
CA VAL A 29 -2.24 -1.52 10.31
C VAL A 29 -3.30 -2.36 9.59
N PHE A 30 -2.89 -3.14 8.58
CA PHE A 30 -3.76 -4.03 7.82
C PHE A 30 -3.48 -5.47 8.17
N SER A 31 -4.50 -6.18 8.71
CA SER A 31 -4.39 -7.57 9.18
C SER A 31 -4.61 -8.62 8.10
N GLU A 32 -5.05 -8.23 6.90
CA GLU A 32 -5.38 -9.14 5.79
C GLU A 32 -4.67 -8.79 4.48
N TYR A 33 -4.03 -7.61 4.43
CA TYR A 33 -3.36 -7.08 3.24
C TYR A 33 -1.94 -6.62 3.54
N GLY A 34 -1.14 -6.51 2.49
CA GLY A 34 0.18 -5.90 2.58
C GLY A 34 1.15 -6.67 3.49
N ARG A 35 1.35 -7.96 3.24
CA ARG A 35 2.31 -8.79 4.01
C ARG A 35 3.73 -8.21 3.93
N VAL A 36 4.41 -8.16 5.08
CA VAL A 36 5.78 -7.66 5.23
C VAL A 36 6.62 -8.61 6.07
N ALA A 37 7.93 -8.57 5.89
CA ALA A 37 8.90 -9.24 6.76
C ALA A 37 9.73 -8.20 7.51
N ASP A 38 10.27 -8.58 8.65
CA ASP A 38 11.26 -7.77 9.35
C ASP A 38 12.60 -7.81 8.59
N VAL A 39 13.27 -6.67 8.52
CA VAL A 39 14.58 -6.53 7.87
C VAL A 39 15.59 -6.03 8.91
N PRO A 40 16.22 -6.94 9.68
CA PRO A 40 17.07 -6.57 10.84
C PRO A 40 18.27 -5.68 10.48
N ASP A 41 18.77 -5.82 9.24
CA ASP A 41 19.93 -5.07 8.76
C ASP A 41 19.54 -3.80 7.98
N ALA A 42 18.26 -3.44 7.99
CA ALA A 42 17.82 -2.19 7.34
C ALA A 42 18.34 -0.97 8.10
N GLU A 43 18.59 0.10 7.35
CA GLU A 43 18.92 1.39 7.94
C GLU A 43 17.74 1.88 8.81
N VAL A 44 18.06 2.39 10.00
CA VAL A 44 17.06 2.98 10.88
C VAL A 44 16.58 4.29 10.28
N LEU A 45 15.28 4.47 10.20
CA LEU A 45 14.69 5.71 9.70
C LEU A 45 15.02 6.87 10.64
N PRO A 46 15.41 8.05 10.11
CA PRO A 46 15.68 9.23 10.94
C PRO A 46 14.46 9.62 11.78
N GLU A 47 14.72 10.16 12.97
CA GLU A 47 13.65 10.70 13.82
C GLU A 47 12.89 11.82 13.12
N GLY A 48 11.56 11.81 13.21
CA GLY A 48 10.70 12.78 12.54
C GLY A 48 10.54 12.56 11.03
N THR A 49 10.90 11.37 10.53
CA THR A 49 10.65 11.01 9.12
C THR A 49 9.15 11.03 8.83
N VAL A 50 8.76 11.75 7.79
CA VAL A 50 7.42 11.71 7.18
C VAL A 50 7.56 11.22 5.76
N MET A 51 6.79 10.19 5.40
CA MET A 51 6.72 9.65 4.05
C MET A 51 5.53 10.24 3.31
N ARG A 52 5.78 10.86 2.15
CA ARG A 52 4.73 11.30 1.21
C ARG A 52 4.98 10.67 -0.13
N VAL A 53 4.18 9.66 -0.48
CA VAL A 53 4.38 8.89 -1.71
C VAL A 53 3.10 8.81 -2.54
N ALA A 54 3.27 8.92 -3.85
CA ALA A 54 2.22 8.71 -4.84
C ALA A 54 2.53 7.46 -5.66
N PHE A 55 1.62 6.50 -5.67
CA PHE A 55 1.65 5.35 -6.58
C PHE A 55 0.92 5.70 -7.88
N ASP A 56 1.45 5.25 -9.00
CA ASP A 56 0.81 5.34 -10.31
C ASP A 56 0.27 3.97 -10.71
N VAL A 57 -1.03 3.86 -10.98
CA VAL A 57 -1.69 2.58 -11.24
C VAL A 57 -2.48 2.64 -12.54
N THR A 58 -2.02 1.87 -13.52
CA THR A 58 -2.53 1.87 -14.90
C THR A 58 -3.32 0.61 -15.24
N ASP A 59 -2.87 -0.54 -14.73
CA ASP A 59 -3.38 -1.84 -15.12
C ASP A 59 -4.38 -2.36 -14.09
N ALA A 60 -5.54 -2.80 -14.56
CA ALA A 60 -6.54 -3.47 -13.74
C ALA A 60 -6.04 -4.84 -13.26
N ALA A 61 -6.62 -5.30 -12.16
CA ALA A 61 -6.55 -6.70 -11.77
C ALA A 61 -7.42 -7.57 -12.69
N ASP A 62 -7.14 -8.86 -12.74
CA ASP A 62 -8.07 -9.82 -13.33
C ASP A 62 -9.39 -9.83 -12.51
N PRO A 63 -10.55 -10.06 -13.15
CA PRO A 63 -11.84 -10.08 -12.48
C PRO A 63 -11.84 -11.05 -11.28
N GLY A 64 -12.23 -10.54 -10.09
CA GLY A 64 -12.23 -11.30 -8.85
C GLY A 64 -10.88 -11.35 -8.11
N GLU A 65 -9.84 -10.72 -8.67
CA GLU A 65 -8.53 -10.63 -8.03
C GLU A 65 -8.26 -9.22 -7.48
N ILE A 66 -7.38 -9.15 -6.49
CA ILE A 66 -6.94 -7.89 -5.88
C ILE A 66 -5.83 -7.26 -6.73
N ASN A 67 -5.94 -5.96 -6.98
CA ASN A 67 -4.89 -5.20 -7.63
C ASN A 67 -3.63 -5.16 -6.74
N ARG A 68 -2.55 -5.71 -7.28
CA ARG A 68 -1.27 -5.82 -6.55
C ARG A 68 -0.68 -4.48 -6.15
N ARG A 69 -1.00 -3.40 -6.88
CA ARG A 69 -0.55 -2.05 -6.54
C ARG A 69 -1.26 -1.52 -5.31
N PHE A 70 -2.56 -1.84 -5.14
CA PHE A 70 -3.29 -1.49 -3.94
C PHE A 70 -2.76 -2.28 -2.73
N ASP A 71 -2.50 -3.59 -2.89
CA ASP A 71 -1.84 -4.39 -1.84
C ASP A 71 -0.42 -3.86 -1.51
N SER A 72 0.31 -3.34 -2.52
CA SER A 72 1.62 -2.73 -2.30
C SER A 72 1.53 -1.44 -1.47
N ALA A 73 0.45 -0.67 -1.59
CA ALA A 73 0.22 0.49 -0.73
C ALA A 73 -0.04 0.08 0.73
N ALA A 74 -0.86 -0.98 0.94
CA ALA A 74 -1.04 -1.57 2.28
C ALA A 74 0.28 -2.09 2.86
N ARG A 75 1.10 -2.74 2.03
CA ARG A 75 2.44 -3.20 2.40
C ARG A 75 3.34 -2.04 2.80
N PHE A 76 3.33 -0.96 2.04
CA PHE A 76 4.13 0.23 2.33
C PHE A 76 3.81 0.79 3.71
N ILE A 77 2.53 0.95 4.03
CA ILE A 77 2.08 1.43 5.34
C ILE A 77 2.44 0.45 6.46
N ASN A 78 2.15 -0.85 6.29
CA ASN A 78 2.50 -1.87 7.28
C ASN A 78 4.01 -1.91 7.56
N MET A 79 4.83 -1.84 6.52
CA MET A 79 6.28 -1.89 6.62
C MET A 79 6.84 -0.71 7.42
N HIS A 80 6.38 0.50 7.15
CA HIS A 80 6.86 1.69 7.84
C HIS A 80 6.34 1.78 9.27
N ALA A 81 5.07 1.38 9.51
CA ALA A 81 4.53 1.29 10.87
C ALA A 81 5.29 0.24 11.69
N ARG A 82 5.68 -0.90 11.10
CA ARG A 82 6.53 -1.90 11.76
C ARG A 82 7.94 -1.39 12.03
N ALA A 83 8.46 -0.51 11.18
CA ALA A 83 9.73 0.17 11.38
C ALA A 83 9.66 1.34 12.40
N GLY A 84 8.50 1.59 13.01
CA GLY A 84 8.32 2.54 14.09
C GLY A 84 7.79 3.92 13.70
N LEU A 85 7.34 4.12 12.45
CA LEU A 85 6.62 5.34 12.08
C LEU A 85 5.17 5.25 12.56
N GLU A 86 4.63 6.37 13.05
CA GLU A 86 3.20 6.45 13.28
C GLU A 86 2.45 6.40 11.93
N PRO A 87 1.29 5.72 11.85
CA PRO A 87 0.56 5.63 10.58
C PRO A 87 0.23 6.99 9.94
N MET A 88 0.04 8.03 10.73
CA MET A 88 -0.20 9.40 10.27
C MET A 88 1.02 10.08 9.62
N ASP A 89 2.22 9.55 9.84
CA ASP A 89 3.46 10.03 9.20
C ASP A 89 3.73 9.32 7.88
N VAL A 90 2.82 8.44 7.45
CA VAL A 90 2.91 7.69 6.18
C VAL A 90 1.74 8.09 5.28
N GLU A 91 1.91 9.20 4.57
CA GLU A 91 0.92 9.76 3.66
C GLU A 91 1.03 9.09 2.28
N VAL A 92 -0.01 8.39 1.86
CA VAL A 92 -0.05 7.67 0.57
C VAL A 92 -1.17 8.22 -0.30
N ALA A 93 -0.85 8.46 -1.57
CA ALA A 93 -1.84 8.70 -2.62
C ALA A 93 -1.70 7.65 -3.72
N ILE A 94 -2.81 7.22 -4.30
CA ILE A 94 -2.85 6.30 -5.44
C ILE A 94 -3.55 7.04 -6.58
N VAL A 95 -2.81 7.30 -7.67
CA VAL A 95 -3.33 7.91 -8.88
C VAL A 95 -3.66 6.80 -9.87
N ILE A 96 -4.92 6.73 -10.27
CA ILE A 96 -5.50 5.61 -11.03
C ILE A 96 -5.91 6.09 -12.42
N HIS A 97 -5.44 5.40 -13.45
CA HIS A 97 -5.81 5.66 -14.82
C HIS A 97 -5.77 4.39 -15.68
N GLY A 98 -5.97 4.51 -17.00
CA GLY A 98 -6.02 3.32 -17.86
C GLY A 98 -7.11 2.33 -17.41
N SER A 99 -6.86 1.05 -17.54
CA SER A 99 -7.81 0.00 -17.18
C SER A 99 -8.08 -0.11 -15.69
N ALA A 100 -7.15 0.34 -14.84
CA ALA A 100 -7.28 0.27 -13.38
C ALA A 100 -8.46 1.09 -12.82
N VAL A 101 -9.05 1.99 -13.59
CA VAL A 101 -10.25 2.75 -13.17
C VAL A 101 -11.39 1.81 -12.76
N GLY A 102 -11.54 0.67 -13.44
CA GLY A 102 -12.55 -0.33 -13.10
C GLY A 102 -12.40 -0.88 -11.67
N ASP A 103 -11.17 -1.01 -11.17
CA ASP A 103 -10.89 -1.59 -9.84
C ASP A 103 -11.40 -0.73 -8.66
N VAL A 104 -11.76 0.53 -8.92
CA VAL A 104 -12.28 1.45 -7.90
C VAL A 104 -13.73 1.86 -8.16
N THR A 105 -14.45 1.06 -8.94
CA THR A 105 -15.88 1.26 -9.19
C THR A 105 -16.75 0.43 -8.25
N ASN A 106 -17.99 0.89 -8.07
CA ASN A 106 -18.99 0.22 -7.25
C ASN A 106 -19.45 -1.14 -7.88
N ALA A 107 -20.20 -1.91 -7.10
CA ALA A 107 -20.61 -3.25 -7.47
C ALA A 107 -21.48 -3.29 -8.74
N ASP A 108 -22.31 -2.28 -8.96
CA ASP A 108 -23.21 -2.21 -10.13
C ASP A 108 -22.40 -2.01 -11.41
N TRP A 109 -21.56 -0.99 -11.45
CA TRP A 109 -20.71 -0.70 -12.62
C TRP A 109 -19.76 -1.86 -12.93
N TYR A 110 -19.12 -2.41 -11.88
CA TYR A 110 -18.14 -3.49 -12.01
C TYR A 110 -18.82 -4.78 -12.51
N GLY A 111 -19.91 -5.18 -11.86
CA GLY A 111 -20.64 -6.40 -12.20
C GLY A 111 -21.21 -6.40 -13.63
N GLU A 112 -21.72 -5.26 -14.12
CA GLU A 112 -22.22 -5.14 -15.50
C GLU A 112 -21.14 -5.43 -16.55
N ARG A 113 -19.87 -5.16 -16.24
CA ARG A 113 -18.74 -5.29 -17.18
C ARG A 113 -17.90 -6.55 -17.01
N HIS A 114 -18.13 -7.28 -15.92
CA HIS A 114 -17.38 -8.47 -15.56
C HIS A 114 -18.29 -9.69 -15.31
N ASP A 115 -19.34 -9.86 -16.10
CA ASP A 115 -20.24 -11.03 -16.05
C ASP A 115 -20.85 -11.31 -14.65
N GLY A 116 -21.09 -10.26 -13.87
CA GLY A 116 -21.64 -10.34 -12.52
C GLY A 116 -20.59 -10.62 -11.44
N ALA A 117 -19.30 -10.53 -11.76
CA ALA A 117 -18.25 -10.69 -10.74
C ALA A 117 -18.29 -9.56 -9.70
N GLU A 118 -17.91 -9.90 -8.47
CA GLU A 118 -17.71 -8.91 -7.41
C GLU A 118 -16.37 -8.18 -7.61
N ASN A 119 -16.33 -6.88 -7.28
CA ASN A 119 -15.08 -6.13 -7.24
C ASN A 119 -14.28 -6.51 -5.98
N ALA A 120 -13.31 -7.40 -6.14
CA ALA A 120 -12.45 -7.87 -5.05
C ALA A 120 -11.64 -6.74 -4.38
N ASN A 121 -11.47 -5.60 -5.06
CA ASN A 121 -10.72 -4.47 -4.53
C ASN A 121 -11.53 -3.61 -3.55
N ALA A 122 -12.86 -3.68 -3.55
CA ALA A 122 -13.72 -2.76 -2.81
C ALA A 122 -13.40 -2.70 -1.30
N GLU A 123 -13.19 -3.86 -0.68
CA GLU A 123 -12.87 -3.94 0.75
C GLU A 123 -11.44 -3.41 1.04
N LEU A 124 -10.46 -3.74 0.20
CA LEU A 124 -9.10 -3.23 0.35
C LEU A 124 -9.06 -1.70 0.18
N VAL A 125 -9.75 -1.15 -0.82
CA VAL A 125 -9.86 0.31 -1.04
C VAL A 125 -10.47 0.98 0.18
N ARG A 126 -11.59 0.43 0.70
CA ARG A 126 -12.23 0.94 1.91
C ARG A 126 -11.26 0.96 3.11
N GLN A 127 -10.55 -0.14 3.37
CA GLN A 127 -9.59 -0.20 4.48
C GLN A 127 -8.41 0.76 4.28
N LEU A 128 -7.89 0.89 3.07
CA LEU A 128 -6.81 1.83 2.77
C LEU A 128 -7.22 3.27 3.05
N ILE A 129 -8.46 3.65 2.73
CA ILE A 129 -9.01 4.97 3.03
C ILE A 129 -9.23 5.13 4.53
N ASP A 130 -9.98 4.20 5.15
CA ASP A 130 -10.46 4.36 6.53
C ASP A 130 -9.35 4.21 7.58
N LEU A 131 -8.44 3.26 7.40
CA LEU A 131 -7.38 2.94 8.36
C LEU A 131 -6.03 3.57 8.00
N GLY A 132 -5.74 3.67 6.71
CA GLY A 132 -4.46 4.15 6.19
C GLY A 132 -4.46 5.61 5.78
N GLY A 133 -5.62 6.27 5.72
CA GLY A 133 -5.74 7.64 5.23
C GLY A 133 -5.32 7.81 3.77
N VAL A 134 -5.33 6.72 2.98
CA VAL A 134 -4.87 6.73 1.60
C VAL A 134 -5.84 7.51 0.73
N ARG A 135 -5.30 8.40 -0.10
CA ARG A 135 -6.07 9.13 -1.11
C ARG A 135 -6.09 8.32 -2.40
N PHE A 136 -7.28 7.98 -2.87
CA PHE A 136 -7.50 7.38 -4.18
C PHE A 136 -7.99 8.44 -5.16
N ILE A 137 -7.24 8.69 -6.24
CA ILE A 137 -7.49 9.77 -7.18
C ILE A 137 -7.57 9.21 -8.60
N VAL A 138 -8.77 9.21 -9.17
CA VAL A 138 -9.04 8.71 -10.52
C VAL A 138 -8.80 9.80 -11.56
N CYS A 139 -8.17 9.41 -12.67
CA CYS A 139 -8.04 10.23 -13.86
C CYS A 139 -9.40 10.41 -14.54
N GLY A 140 -9.96 11.62 -14.55
CA GLY A 140 -11.22 11.92 -15.18
C GLY A 140 -11.23 11.66 -16.70
N GLN A 141 -10.09 11.77 -17.39
CA GLN A 141 -9.99 11.43 -18.81
C GLN A 141 -10.17 9.93 -19.05
N SER A 142 -9.55 9.09 -18.20
CA SER A 142 -9.73 7.63 -18.28
C SER A 142 -11.12 7.19 -17.84
N ALA A 143 -11.66 7.82 -16.79
CA ALA A 143 -13.03 7.58 -16.33
C ALA A 143 -14.05 7.89 -17.43
N THR A 144 -13.96 9.08 -18.04
CA THR A 144 -14.84 9.47 -19.16
C THR A 144 -14.73 8.52 -20.36
N PHE A 145 -13.52 8.05 -20.68
CA PHE A 145 -13.31 7.10 -21.77
C PHE A 145 -13.98 5.75 -21.52
N GLN A 146 -14.16 5.37 -20.24
CA GLN A 146 -14.75 4.10 -19.83
C GLN A 146 -16.22 4.24 -19.37
N ASP A 147 -16.84 5.40 -19.57
CA ASP A 147 -18.19 5.71 -19.08
C ASP A 147 -18.33 5.51 -17.55
N VAL A 148 -17.31 5.94 -16.78
CA VAL A 148 -17.32 5.98 -15.33
C VAL A 148 -17.62 7.39 -14.87
N SER A 149 -18.70 7.56 -14.14
CA SER A 149 -19.08 8.80 -13.47
C SER A 149 -18.58 8.82 -12.02
N GLY A 150 -18.72 9.97 -11.34
CA GLY A 150 -18.41 10.04 -9.89
C GLY A 150 -19.34 9.18 -9.02
N GLU A 151 -20.56 8.89 -9.48
CA GLU A 151 -21.54 8.05 -8.77
C GLU A 151 -21.18 6.55 -8.87
N ASP A 152 -20.38 6.18 -9.86
CA ASP A 152 -19.93 4.81 -10.10
C ASP A 152 -18.69 4.47 -9.26
N LEU A 153 -18.03 5.45 -8.65
CA LEU A 153 -16.84 5.23 -7.85
C LEU A 153 -17.17 4.70 -6.45
N LEU A 154 -16.21 3.96 -5.88
CA LEU A 154 -16.28 3.56 -4.47
C LEU A 154 -16.26 4.80 -3.55
N PRO A 155 -16.92 4.74 -2.39
CA PRO A 155 -16.92 5.85 -1.43
C PRO A 155 -15.50 6.28 -1.04
N GLY A 156 -15.25 7.60 -1.05
CA GLY A 156 -13.97 8.19 -0.70
C GLY A 156 -12.95 8.26 -1.84
N VAL A 157 -13.27 7.72 -3.01
CA VAL A 157 -12.45 7.88 -4.21
C VAL A 157 -12.72 9.25 -4.85
N GLU A 158 -11.65 10.02 -5.08
CA GLU A 158 -11.67 11.35 -5.68
C GLU A 158 -11.51 11.27 -7.21
N MET A 159 -12.05 12.24 -7.95
CA MET A 159 -11.82 12.37 -9.39
C MET A 159 -11.05 13.64 -9.70
N ALA A 160 -9.89 13.52 -10.34
CA ALA A 160 -9.11 14.64 -10.84
C ALA A 160 -9.37 14.88 -12.33
N LEU A 161 -9.02 16.07 -12.84
CA LEU A 161 -9.10 16.38 -14.27
C LEU A 161 -8.35 15.33 -15.12
N SER A 162 -7.16 14.93 -14.66
CA SER A 162 -6.34 13.88 -15.26
C SER A 162 -5.34 13.32 -14.25
N ALA A 163 -4.76 12.14 -14.53
CA ALA A 163 -3.64 11.61 -13.76
C ALA A 163 -2.44 12.57 -13.77
N MET A 164 -2.16 13.20 -14.91
CA MET A 164 -1.08 14.20 -15.02
C MET A 164 -1.30 15.38 -14.07
N THR A 165 -2.55 15.86 -13.96
CA THR A 165 -2.89 16.95 -13.04
C THR A 165 -2.76 16.49 -11.59
N ALA A 166 -3.26 15.30 -11.25
CA ALA A 166 -3.15 14.73 -9.91
C ALA A 166 -1.68 14.61 -9.47
N HIS A 167 -0.83 14.01 -10.30
CA HIS A 167 0.61 13.89 -10.01
C HIS A 167 1.30 15.24 -9.87
N ALA A 168 0.99 16.22 -10.73
CA ALA A 168 1.58 17.55 -10.65
C ALA A 168 1.25 18.25 -9.32
N LEU A 169 -0.01 18.14 -8.86
CA LEU A 169 -0.43 18.73 -7.59
C LEU A 169 0.18 17.98 -6.39
N LEU A 170 0.17 16.63 -6.41
CA LEU A 170 0.79 15.83 -5.36
C LEU A 170 2.30 16.14 -5.23
N GLN A 171 3.03 16.30 -6.34
CA GLN A 171 4.43 16.67 -6.30
C GLN A 171 4.66 18.08 -5.72
N GLN A 172 3.78 19.04 -6.02
CA GLN A 172 3.82 20.37 -5.41
C GLN A 172 3.56 20.31 -3.89
N ASP A 173 2.75 19.34 -3.43
CA ASP A 173 2.47 19.07 -2.02
C ASP A 173 3.55 18.20 -1.35
N GLY A 174 4.65 17.91 -2.06
CA GLY A 174 5.80 17.19 -1.52
C GLY A 174 5.73 15.67 -1.63
N TYR A 175 4.77 15.12 -2.37
CA TYR A 175 4.74 13.68 -2.64
C TYR A 175 5.81 13.30 -3.68
N THR A 176 6.48 12.20 -3.43
CA THR A 176 7.40 11.57 -4.38
C THR A 176 6.68 10.48 -5.16
N LEU A 177 6.92 10.40 -6.48
CA LEU A 177 6.39 9.31 -7.27
C LEU A 177 7.10 8.01 -6.91
N ASN A 178 6.34 7.00 -6.52
CA ASN A 178 6.82 5.64 -6.30
C ASN A 178 6.40 4.77 -7.50
N PRO A 179 7.35 4.23 -8.26
CA PRO A 179 7.08 3.47 -9.49
C PRO A 179 6.65 2.01 -9.25
N PHE A 180 6.56 1.56 -7.99
CA PHE A 180 6.26 0.16 -7.65
C PHE A 180 4.77 -0.11 -7.49
#